data_ffff99893fd058a88c9d837567602b9c
#
_entry.id   ffff99893fd058a88c9d837567602b9c
#
_cell.length_a   1.000
_cell.length_b   1.000
_cell.length_c   1.000
_cell.angle_alpha   90.00
_cell.angle_beta   90.00
_cell.angle_gamma   90.00
#
_symmetry.space_group_name_H-M   'P 1'
#
loop_
_entity.id
_entity.type
_entity.pdbx_description
1 polymer ?
#
loop_
_entity_poly.entity_id
_entity_poly.type
_entity_poly.pdbx_seq_one_letter_code
_entity_poly.pdbx_strand_id
1 'polypeptide(L)'
;MDFIKSQLLTLFIIKSSAQEIPINSILLTIIPIYIFDKILTFAPYVWNLIKYFENKKTYAPIVTSKEKLSSITVEIILKQTTDVLAHSILDYITNRPNIQSILYSKQNFMLNHKTPILINDTDEIYVCLLNETNDDKDSSQLIEIFSYTLNVEELRSFIKKIEYNYSIKMQNKLGDKLFYFNDISTGIVNKNDYAKAQPFISFTMKPFVTNRMFKNVIGIESKLIEKRVNFFKKNKKWYDDKGIPYTLGLLLSGPPGGGKTSTIKCVANEMNRHIINIKLHKNVTRTQMENLFFNDIINVVQNGKSEQFIIPIYNRIYVFEDIDCQENDIIMERKEPFIMLEKSGANDLQKDDPLTNERLSLSCLLNILDGILETPGRIIIMTTNFPKLLDKALIRPGRIDLICEFTKCTNNMLIEFIESFHDISIPLYYIEQINNLEEYKITPAEITKILFEHFDSYEKAIEAIIQYINIKI
;
A
#
# COMPACT_ATOMS: atom_id res chain seq x y z
N MET A 1 -22.97 39.39 3.59
CA MET A 1 -24.04 39.98 4.39
C MET A 1 -23.76 41.41 4.81
N ASP A 2 -22.54 41.77 5.16
CA ASP A 2 -22.13 43.13 5.50
C ASP A 2 -22.32 44.13 4.37
N PHE A 3 -22.21 43.70 3.12
CA PHE A 3 -22.45 44.54 1.93
C PHE A 3 -23.92 44.96 1.80
N ILE A 4 -24.87 44.08 2.11
CA ILE A 4 -26.32 44.37 2.09
C ILE A 4 -26.67 45.29 3.25
N LYS A 5 -26.05 45.10 4.44
CA LYS A 5 -26.22 45.99 5.59
C LYS A 5 -25.73 47.40 5.30
N SER A 6 -24.56 47.55 4.65
CA SER A 6 -24.00 48.83 4.28
C SER A 6 -24.82 49.54 3.23
N GLN A 7 -25.36 48.84 2.26
CA GLN A 7 -26.26 49.41 1.24
C GLN A 7 -27.61 49.88 1.80
N LEU A 8 -28.21 49.08 2.72
CA LEU A 8 -29.44 49.45 3.41
C LEU A 8 -29.25 50.67 4.33
N LEU A 9 -28.10 50.76 5.02
CA LEU A 9 -27.73 51.88 5.87
C LEU A 9 -27.49 53.15 5.03
N THR A 10 -26.82 53.05 3.88
CA THR A 10 -26.57 54.16 2.95
C THR A 10 -27.89 54.65 2.30
N LEU A 11 -28.76 53.77 1.86
CA LEU A 11 -30.10 54.12 1.37
C LEU A 11 -30.97 54.81 2.42
N PHE A 12 -30.81 54.40 3.66
CA PHE A 12 -31.54 54.99 4.79
C PHE A 12 -31.02 56.40 5.13
N ILE A 13 -29.70 56.61 5.13
CA ILE A 13 -29.08 57.91 5.36
C ILE A 13 -29.44 58.90 4.23
N ILE A 14 -29.46 58.45 2.97
CA ILE A 14 -29.85 59.29 1.80
C ILE A 14 -31.35 59.64 1.89
N LYS A 15 -32.20 58.76 2.36
CA LYS A 15 -33.62 59.02 2.49
C LYS A 15 -33.98 59.86 3.71
N SER A 16 -33.18 59.84 4.78
CA SER A 16 -33.39 60.62 6.00
C SER A 16 -32.95 62.07 5.84
N SER A 17 -32.07 62.38 4.87
CA SER A 17 -31.62 63.75 4.57
C SER A 17 -32.61 64.55 3.70
N ALA A 18 -33.66 63.90 3.19
CA ALA A 18 -34.62 64.53 2.25
C ALA A 18 -36.02 64.85 2.83
N GLN A 19 -36.38 64.36 3.99
CA GLN A 19 -37.68 64.64 4.69
C GLN A 19 -37.55 64.39 6.19
N GLU A 20 -38.23 65.29 7.00
CA GLU A 20 -38.39 65.06 8.46
C GLU A 20 -39.18 63.80 8.75
N ILE A 21 -38.49 62.69 9.04
CA ILE A 21 -39.12 61.41 9.36
C ILE A 21 -39.27 61.34 10.90
N PRO A 22 -40.48 61.07 11.43
CA PRO A 22 -40.67 60.97 12.86
C PRO A 22 -39.86 59.78 13.44
N ILE A 23 -39.24 60.00 14.60
CA ILE A 23 -38.34 59.06 15.29
C ILE A 23 -38.98 57.64 15.45
N ASN A 24 -40.30 57.56 15.57
CA ASN A 24 -41.03 56.28 15.70
C ASN A 24 -40.95 55.38 14.44
N SER A 25 -40.80 55.95 13.24
CA SER A 25 -40.67 55.17 12.00
C SER A 25 -39.26 54.61 11.83
N ILE A 26 -38.27 55.29 12.39
CA ILE A 26 -36.87 54.86 12.41
C ILE A 26 -36.72 53.66 13.35
N LEU A 27 -37.34 53.70 14.52
CA LEU A 27 -37.34 52.56 15.49
C LEU A 27 -38.04 51.35 14.93
N LEU A 28 -39.17 51.50 14.21
CA LEU A 28 -39.90 50.41 13.62
C LEU A 28 -39.16 49.64 12.50
N THR A 29 -38.15 50.24 11.87
CA THR A 29 -37.37 49.61 10.83
C THR A 29 -36.02 49.05 11.33
N ILE A 30 -35.36 49.71 12.29
CA ILE A 30 -34.06 49.28 12.82
C ILE A 30 -34.19 48.14 13.80
N ILE A 31 -35.20 48.10 14.64
CA ILE A 31 -35.43 47.08 15.65
C ILE A 31 -35.60 45.68 15.01
N PRO A 32 -36.45 45.48 14.00
CA PRO A 32 -36.59 44.17 13.35
C PRO A 32 -35.30 43.69 12.69
N ILE A 33 -34.52 44.59 12.07
CA ILE A 33 -33.22 44.25 11.44
C ILE A 33 -32.21 43.79 12.49
N TYR A 34 -32.16 44.49 13.63
CA TYR A 34 -31.28 44.13 14.73
C TYR A 34 -31.67 42.80 15.38
N ILE A 35 -32.97 42.56 15.59
CA ILE A 35 -33.51 41.32 16.12
C ILE A 35 -33.20 40.16 15.15
N PHE A 36 -33.41 40.35 13.86
CA PHE A 36 -33.14 39.35 12.84
C PHE A 36 -31.63 39.00 12.75
N ASP A 37 -30.73 39.98 12.88
CA ASP A 37 -29.31 39.78 12.93
C ASP A 37 -28.89 38.97 14.17
N LYS A 38 -29.50 39.26 15.31
CA LYS A 38 -29.30 38.53 16.57
C LYS A 38 -29.79 37.07 16.46
N ILE A 39 -30.96 36.86 15.86
CA ILE A 39 -31.50 35.51 15.62
C ILE A 39 -30.54 34.71 14.72
N LEU A 40 -30.04 35.29 13.63
CA LEU A 40 -29.08 34.63 12.73
C LEU A 40 -27.74 34.32 13.40
N THR A 41 -27.27 35.19 14.31
CA THR A 41 -26.02 34.96 15.04
C THR A 41 -26.17 33.91 16.14
N PHE A 42 -27.36 33.81 16.77
CA PHE A 42 -27.67 32.82 17.81
C PHE A 42 -28.17 31.47 17.26
N ALA A 43 -28.70 31.43 16.03
CA ALA A 43 -29.21 30.19 15.43
C ALA A 43 -28.19 29.04 15.42
N PRO A 44 -26.88 29.23 15.06
CA PRO A 44 -25.89 28.17 15.15
C PRO A 44 -25.65 27.69 16.59
N TYR A 45 -25.72 28.58 17.57
CA TYR A 45 -25.57 28.23 18.98
C TYR A 45 -26.73 27.40 19.49
N VAL A 46 -27.97 27.82 19.16
CA VAL A 46 -29.20 27.08 19.51
C VAL A 46 -29.21 25.72 18.80
N TRP A 47 -28.77 25.66 17.52
CA TRP A 47 -28.69 24.42 16.78
C TRP A 47 -27.63 23.45 17.36
N ASN A 48 -26.49 23.98 17.79
CA ASN A 48 -25.48 23.17 18.47
C ASN A 48 -25.96 22.70 19.86
N LEU A 49 -26.75 23.52 20.59
CA LEU A 49 -27.39 23.14 21.85
C LEU A 49 -28.46 22.05 21.64
N ILE A 50 -29.28 22.18 20.61
CA ILE A 50 -30.27 21.15 20.26
C ILE A 50 -29.54 19.84 19.88
N LYS A 51 -28.51 19.88 19.03
CA LYS A 51 -27.68 18.71 18.74
C LYS A 51 -26.99 18.14 19.98
N TYR A 52 -26.53 19.00 20.90
CA TYR A 52 -25.92 18.55 22.16
C TYR A 52 -26.97 17.84 23.05
N PHE A 53 -28.21 18.34 23.12
CA PHE A 53 -29.28 17.69 23.88
C PHE A 53 -29.89 16.48 23.16
N GLU A 54 -29.94 16.44 21.83
CA GLU A 54 -30.29 15.25 21.07
C GLU A 54 -29.24 14.14 21.24
N ASN A 55 -27.95 14.49 21.23
CA ASN A 55 -26.85 13.55 21.52
C ASN A 55 -26.81 13.15 23.01
N LYS A 56 -27.44 13.89 23.90
CA LYS A 56 -27.51 13.61 25.33
C LYS A 56 -28.80 12.87 25.72
N LYS A 57 -29.54 12.28 24.79
CA LYS A 57 -30.51 11.24 25.16
C LYS A 57 -29.69 10.11 25.79
N THR A 58 -29.54 10.18 27.09
CA THR A 58 -29.12 9.08 27.95
C THR A 58 -30.09 7.94 27.65
N TYR A 59 -29.64 6.98 26.84
CA TYR A 59 -30.38 5.73 26.71
C TYR A 59 -30.26 5.05 28.07
N ALA A 60 -31.34 5.21 28.87
CA ALA A 60 -31.52 4.38 30.04
C ALA A 60 -31.51 2.93 29.56
N PRO A 61 -30.89 1.99 30.29
CA PRO A 61 -30.94 0.59 29.92
C PRO A 61 -32.40 0.17 29.87
N ILE A 62 -32.89 -0.15 28.67
CA ILE A 62 -34.28 -0.61 28.50
C ILE A 62 -34.30 -2.04 29.02
N VAL A 63 -34.67 -2.20 30.27
CA VAL A 63 -35.06 -3.51 30.82
C VAL A 63 -36.46 -3.78 30.26
N THR A 64 -36.56 -4.20 29.04
CA THR A 64 -37.79 -4.66 28.43
C THR A 64 -37.82 -6.18 28.49
N SER A 65 -38.97 -6.71 28.90
CA SER A 65 -39.30 -8.14 28.82
C SER A 65 -39.56 -8.62 27.38
N LYS A 66 -39.05 -7.93 26.38
CA LYS A 66 -39.13 -8.35 24.98
C LYS A 66 -38.18 -9.53 24.78
N GLU A 67 -38.67 -10.63 24.25
CA GLU A 67 -37.83 -11.75 23.81
C GLU A 67 -37.00 -11.32 22.60
N LYS A 68 -35.69 -11.72 22.59
CA LYS A 68 -34.82 -11.48 21.46
C LYS A 68 -35.33 -12.27 20.25
N LEU A 69 -35.52 -11.60 19.11
CA LEU A 69 -35.89 -12.28 17.87
C LEU A 69 -34.72 -13.02 17.26
N SER A 70 -33.53 -12.44 17.36
CA SER A 70 -32.30 -13.07 16.88
C SER A 70 -31.10 -12.66 17.71
N SER A 71 -30.10 -13.55 17.80
CA SER A 71 -28.80 -13.24 18.39
C SER A 71 -27.67 -13.97 17.66
N ILE A 72 -26.50 -13.35 17.60
CA ILE A 72 -25.25 -13.92 17.10
C ILE A 72 -24.19 -13.66 18.14
N THR A 73 -23.55 -14.72 18.60
CA THR A 73 -22.44 -14.62 19.54
C THR A 73 -21.13 -14.76 18.79
N VAL A 74 -20.23 -13.81 19.01
CA VAL A 74 -18.91 -13.77 18.38
C VAL A 74 -17.84 -13.86 19.46
N GLU A 75 -16.95 -14.83 19.31
CA GLU A 75 -15.75 -14.94 20.13
C GLU A 75 -14.62 -14.18 19.46
N ILE A 76 -14.04 -13.22 20.17
CA ILE A 76 -12.95 -12.39 19.68
C ILE A 76 -11.69 -12.76 20.43
N ILE A 77 -10.76 -13.45 19.74
CA ILE A 77 -9.47 -13.86 20.28
C ILE A 77 -8.45 -12.76 19.98
N LEU A 78 -7.94 -12.10 21.01
CA LEU A 78 -7.12 -10.89 20.89
C LEU A 78 -5.73 -11.11 20.26
N LYS A 79 -5.25 -12.34 20.21
CA LYS A 79 -3.95 -12.65 19.57
C LYS A 79 -4.04 -12.98 18.08
N GLN A 80 -5.22 -13.31 17.59
CA GLN A 80 -5.42 -13.60 16.17
C GLN A 80 -5.59 -12.28 15.39
N THR A 81 -4.47 -11.72 14.96
CA THR A 81 -4.44 -10.50 14.12
C THR A 81 -5.06 -10.69 12.73
N THR A 82 -5.43 -11.92 12.37
CA THR A 82 -5.96 -12.29 11.05
C THR A 82 -7.48 -12.30 10.96
N ASP A 83 -8.20 -12.20 12.07
CA ASP A 83 -9.66 -12.22 12.06
C ASP A 83 -10.22 -10.82 11.73
N VAL A 84 -10.43 -10.59 10.43
CA VAL A 84 -10.98 -9.33 9.90
C VAL A 84 -12.37 -9.06 10.46
N LEU A 85 -13.20 -10.10 10.62
CA LEU A 85 -14.56 -9.99 11.13
C LEU A 85 -14.56 -9.48 12.58
N ALA A 86 -13.76 -10.09 13.44
CA ALA A 86 -13.64 -9.68 14.84
C ALA A 86 -13.19 -8.22 14.98
N HIS A 87 -12.16 -7.82 14.20
CA HIS A 87 -11.69 -6.44 14.21
C HIS A 87 -12.72 -5.45 13.65
N SER A 88 -13.47 -5.84 12.62
CA SER A 88 -14.53 -5.00 12.06
C SER A 88 -15.66 -4.73 13.04
N ILE A 89 -16.06 -5.76 13.78
CA ILE A 89 -17.08 -5.66 14.83
C ILE A 89 -16.61 -4.75 15.96
N LEU A 90 -15.37 -4.95 16.45
CA LEU A 90 -14.81 -4.10 17.51
C LEU A 90 -14.69 -2.64 17.05
N ASP A 91 -14.16 -2.38 15.84
CA ASP A 91 -14.06 -1.02 15.31
C ASP A 91 -15.44 -0.37 15.18
N TYR A 92 -16.44 -1.12 14.70
CA TYR A 92 -17.79 -0.62 14.57
C TYR A 92 -18.41 -0.26 15.92
N ILE A 93 -18.30 -1.13 16.92
CA ILE A 93 -18.87 -0.97 18.25
C ILE A 93 -18.17 0.18 18.98
N THR A 94 -16.83 0.14 19.08
CA THR A 94 -16.06 1.09 19.89
C THR A 94 -16.10 2.53 19.38
N ASN A 95 -16.44 2.72 18.10
CA ASN A 95 -16.63 4.05 17.51
C ASN A 95 -18.09 4.59 17.63
N ARG A 96 -19.00 3.88 18.32
CA ARG A 96 -20.37 4.36 18.50
C ARG A 96 -20.46 5.40 19.63
N PRO A 97 -21.26 6.48 19.44
CA PRO A 97 -21.38 7.54 20.43
C PRO A 97 -22.03 7.08 21.75
N ASN A 98 -22.77 5.98 21.70
CA ASN A 98 -23.48 5.43 22.87
C ASN A 98 -22.57 4.59 23.78
N ILE A 99 -21.37 4.26 23.34
CA ILE A 99 -20.39 3.50 24.13
C ILE A 99 -19.69 4.45 25.10
N GLN A 100 -19.89 4.22 26.40
CA GLN A 100 -19.35 5.05 27.47
C GLN A 100 -18.06 4.50 28.08
N SER A 101 -17.78 3.21 27.95
CA SER A 101 -16.61 2.57 28.51
C SER A 101 -15.97 1.60 27.53
N ILE A 102 -14.69 1.81 27.28
CA ILE A 102 -13.85 0.98 26.40
C ILE A 102 -12.61 0.57 27.19
N LEU A 103 -12.25 -0.70 27.13
CA LEU A 103 -11.00 -1.22 27.66
C LEU A 103 -9.94 -1.22 26.55
N TYR A 104 -8.77 -0.67 26.80
CA TYR A 104 -7.62 -0.80 25.90
C TYR A 104 -6.66 -1.85 26.44
N SER A 105 -6.59 -2.99 25.77
CA SER A 105 -5.71 -4.09 26.13
C SER A 105 -5.05 -4.71 24.90
N LYS A 106 -3.78 -5.09 25.03
CA LYS A 106 -3.01 -5.79 23.96
C LYS A 106 -3.16 -5.12 22.57
N GLN A 107 -3.10 -3.78 22.54
CA GLN A 107 -3.19 -2.93 21.35
C GLN A 107 -4.57 -2.84 20.68
N ASN A 108 -5.62 -3.39 21.28
CA ASN A 108 -6.99 -3.31 20.78
C ASN A 108 -7.91 -2.58 21.76
N PHE A 109 -8.86 -1.85 21.21
CA PHE A 109 -10.00 -1.35 21.97
C PHE A 109 -11.06 -2.44 22.07
N MET A 110 -11.56 -2.66 23.26
CA MET A 110 -12.46 -3.75 23.61
C MET A 110 -13.72 -3.19 24.25
N LEU A 111 -14.84 -3.92 24.11
CA LEU A 111 -16.08 -3.57 24.76
C LEU A 111 -15.99 -3.85 26.27
N ASN A 112 -16.38 -2.86 27.09
CA ASN A 112 -16.46 -3.00 28.54
C ASN A 112 -17.87 -2.71 29.06
N HIS A 113 -18.87 -3.37 28.46
CA HIS A 113 -20.27 -3.22 28.83
C HIS A 113 -20.97 -4.57 28.92
N LYS A 114 -21.35 -4.95 30.13
CA LYS A 114 -22.17 -6.18 30.39
C LYS A 114 -23.65 -5.97 30.16
N THR A 115 -24.11 -4.69 30.21
CA THR A 115 -25.49 -4.34 29.91
C THR A 115 -25.69 -4.12 28.41
N PRO A 116 -26.82 -4.52 27.83
CA PRO A 116 -27.11 -4.31 26.41
C PRO A 116 -27.05 -2.83 26.01
N ILE A 117 -26.34 -2.51 24.95
CA ILE A 117 -26.23 -1.17 24.39
C ILE A 117 -26.72 -1.20 22.97
N LEU A 118 -27.54 -0.23 22.60
CA LEU A 118 -28.05 -0.03 21.26
C LEU A 118 -26.94 0.50 20.35
N ILE A 119 -26.64 -0.22 19.26
CA ILE A 119 -25.60 0.15 18.27
C ILE A 119 -26.17 0.55 16.92
N ASN A 120 -27.44 0.22 16.65
CA ASN A 120 -28.17 0.65 15.46
C ASN A 120 -29.61 0.96 15.84
N ASP A 121 -30.02 2.22 15.68
CA ASP A 121 -31.33 2.71 16.07
C ASP A 121 -32.43 2.24 15.08
N THR A 122 -32.11 2.12 13.79
CA THR A 122 -33.11 1.79 12.75
C THR A 122 -33.57 0.34 12.84
N ASP A 123 -32.64 -0.56 13.19
CA ASP A 123 -32.88 -2.00 13.18
C ASP A 123 -32.90 -2.58 14.61
N GLU A 124 -32.95 -1.74 15.62
CA GLU A 124 -32.95 -2.10 17.05
C GLU A 124 -31.89 -3.16 17.38
N ILE A 125 -30.61 -2.94 16.94
CA ILE A 125 -29.53 -3.88 17.18
C ILE A 125 -28.76 -3.48 18.43
N TYR A 126 -28.59 -4.44 19.32
CA TYR A 126 -27.93 -4.29 20.62
C TYR A 126 -26.66 -5.15 20.68
N VAL A 127 -25.73 -4.74 21.53
CA VAL A 127 -24.51 -5.48 21.86
C VAL A 127 -24.31 -5.56 23.35
N CYS A 128 -23.83 -6.69 23.85
CA CYS A 128 -23.33 -6.82 25.22
C CYS A 128 -22.16 -7.78 25.30
N LEU A 129 -21.31 -7.57 26.31
CA LEU A 129 -20.25 -8.48 26.68
C LEU A 129 -20.83 -9.60 27.55
N LEU A 130 -20.76 -10.86 27.09
CA LEU A 130 -21.21 -12.03 27.82
C LEU A 130 -20.14 -12.50 28.80
N ASN A 131 -18.92 -12.67 28.30
CA ASN A 131 -17.81 -13.22 29.10
C ASN A 131 -16.47 -12.66 28.61
N GLU A 132 -15.49 -12.64 29.51
CA GLU A 132 -14.11 -12.26 29.24
C GLU A 132 -13.19 -13.28 29.92
N THR A 133 -12.27 -13.84 29.14
CA THR A 133 -11.22 -14.72 29.69
C THR A 133 -9.91 -13.95 29.69
N ASN A 134 -9.32 -13.82 30.86
CA ASN A 134 -8.06 -13.10 31.08
C ASN A 134 -6.91 -14.07 31.39
N ASP A 135 -6.76 -15.14 30.61
CA ASP A 135 -5.60 -15.99 30.73
C ASP A 135 -4.36 -15.33 30.14
N ASP A 136 -3.21 -15.45 30.82
CA ASP A 136 -1.94 -14.82 30.38
C ASP A 136 -1.52 -15.24 28.97
N LYS A 137 -2.01 -16.37 28.49
CA LYS A 137 -1.72 -16.91 27.16
C LYS A 137 -2.72 -16.50 26.09
N ASP A 138 -4.04 -16.53 26.38
CA ASP A 138 -5.08 -16.22 25.41
C ASP A 138 -6.24 -15.47 26.07
N SER A 139 -6.28 -14.17 25.88
CA SER A 139 -7.44 -13.37 26.29
C SER A 139 -8.45 -13.32 25.14
N SER A 140 -9.69 -13.70 25.42
CA SER A 140 -10.80 -13.59 24.48
C SER A 140 -11.99 -12.88 25.10
N GLN A 141 -12.79 -12.23 24.25
CA GLN A 141 -14.10 -11.67 24.63
C GLN A 141 -15.21 -12.38 23.87
N LEU A 142 -16.26 -12.75 24.58
CA LEU A 142 -17.47 -13.28 24.01
C LEU A 142 -18.51 -12.16 23.97
N ILE A 143 -18.83 -11.69 22.77
CA ILE A 143 -19.76 -10.58 22.54
C ILE A 143 -21.02 -11.11 21.90
N GLU A 144 -22.17 -10.74 22.43
CA GLU A 144 -23.47 -11.04 21.84
C GLU A 144 -23.99 -9.81 21.10
N ILE A 145 -24.37 -9.97 19.84
CA ILE A 145 -25.06 -8.98 19.01
C ILE A 145 -26.47 -9.53 18.78
N PHE A 146 -27.50 -8.78 19.15
CA PHE A 146 -28.87 -9.25 19.03
C PHE A 146 -29.83 -8.14 18.61
N SER A 147 -30.99 -8.54 18.07
CA SER A 147 -32.07 -7.62 17.69
C SER A 147 -33.43 -8.13 18.17
N TYR A 148 -34.33 -7.19 18.40
CA TYR A 148 -35.75 -7.46 18.68
C TYR A 148 -36.61 -7.42 17.41
N THR A 149 -36.08 -6.96 16.29
CA THR A 149 -36.83 -6.73 15.05
C THR A 149 -36.35 -7.55 13.88
N LEU A 150 -35.03 -7.84 13.81
CA LEU A 150 -34.40 -8.56 12.71
C LEU A 150 -34.35 -10.06 12.95
N ASN A 151 -34.51 -10.87 11.91
CA ASN A 151 -34.21 -12.29 11.93
C ASN A 151 -32.71 -12.58 11.86
N VAL A 152 -32.30 -13.84 12.02
CA VAL A 152 -30.87 -14.23 12.03
C VAL A 152 -30.15 -13.95 10.71
N GLU A 153 -30.84 -14.10 9.57
CA GLU A 153 -30.24 -13.84 8.24
C GLU A 153 -30.00 -12.35 8.02
N GLU A 154 -30.95 -11.52 8.42
CA GLU A 154 -30.82 -10.05 8.34
C GLU A 154 -29.72 -9.57 9.27
N LEU A 155 -29.65 -10.09 10.50
CA LEU A 155 -28.57 -9.78 11.45
C LEU A 155 -27.20 -10.21 10.91
N ARG A 156 -27.11 -11.39 10.27
CA ARG A 156 -25.89 -11.85 9.58
C ARG A 156 -25.50 -10.92 8.42
N SER A 157 -26.50 -10.47 7.65
CA SER A 157 -26.27 -9.53 6.55
C SER A 157 -25.75 -8.18 7.04
N PHE A 158 -26.25 -7.72 8.19
CA PHE A 158 -25.76 -6.52 8.87
C PHE A 158 -24.28 -6.68 9.28
N ILE A 159 -23.89 -7.80 9.88
CA ILE A 159 -22.51 -8.08 10.27
C ILE A 159 -21.59 -8.12 9.03
N LYS A 160 -22.02 -8.77 7.94
CA LYS A 160 -21.27 -8.77 6.67
C LYS A 160 -21.10 -7.36 6.10
N LYS A 161 -22.09 -6.49 6.25
CA LYS A 161 -21.99 -5.08 5.83
C LYS A 161 -20.96 -4.31 6.67
N ILE A 162 -20.88 -4.59 7.96
CA ILE A 162 -19.83 -4.02 8.84
C ILE A 162 -18.45 -4.47 8.36
N GLU A 163 -18.26 -5.75 8.12
CA GLU A 163 -17.02 -6.33 7.62
C GLU A 163 -16.62 -5.70 6.28
N TYR A 164 -17.55 -5.59 5.34
CA TYR A 164 -17.33 -4.94 4.04
C TYR A 164 -16.92 -3.47 4.18
N ASN A 165 -17.62 -2.69 5.00
CA ASN A 165 -17.30 -1.28 5.23
C ASN A 165 -15.94 -1.11 5.91
N TYR A 166 -15.60 -2.01 6.84
CA TYR A 166 -14.29 -2.03 7.48
C TYR A 166 -13.18 -2.35 6.49
N SER A 167 -13.39 -3.32 5.60
CA SER A 167 -12.41 -3.65 4.56
C SER A 167 -12.15 -2.46 3.62
N ILE A 168 -13.20 -1.72 3.20
CA ILE A 168 -13.07 -0.48 2.44
C ILE A 168 -12.29 0.59 3.24
N LYS A 169 -12.63 0.78 4.52
CA LYS A 169 -11.93 1.72 5.41
C LYS A 169 -10.44 1.37 5.51
N MET A 170 -10.12 0.10 5.64
CA MET A 170 -8.73 -0.38 5.72
C MET A 170 -7.99 -0.27 4.39
N GLN A 171 -8.65 -0.53 3.26
CA GLN A 171 -8.09 -0.28 1.92
C GLN A 171 -7.79 1.22 1.71
N ASN A 172 -8.69 2.09 2.17
CA ASN A 172 -8.54 3.54 2.06
C ASN A 172 -7.62 4.15 3.14
N LYS A 173 -7.14 3.35 4.10
CA LYS A 173 -6.28 3.82 5.20
C LYS A 173 -5.00 4.49 4.72
N LEU A 174 -4.47 4.06 3.58
CA LEU A 174 -3.28 4.63 2.95
C LEU A 174 -3.59 5.90 2.14
N GLY A 175 -4.87 6.17 1.83
CA GLY A 175 -5.32 7.26 0.97
C GLY A 175 -4.70 7.15 -0.44
N ASP A 176 -4.51 8.31 -1.09
CA ASP A 176 -3.93 8.39 -2.44
C ASP A 176 -2.39 8.35 -2.44
N LYS A 177 -1.76 8.12 -1.29
CA LYS A 177 -0.31 8.10 -1.15
C LYS A 177 0.26 6.73 -1.49
N LEU A 178 1.37 6.73 -2.19
CA LEU A 178 2.15 5.51 -2.40
C LEU A 178 3.10 5.26 -1.23
N PHE A 179 3.37 3.99 -0.98
CA PHE A 179 4.26 3.55 0.09
C PHE A 179 5.26 2.51 -0.43
N TYR A 180 6.43 2.54 0.18
CA TYR A 180 7.48 1.56 0.03
C TYR A 180 7.50 0.68 1.29
N PHE A 181 7.26 -0.60 1.08
CA PHE A 181 7.31 -1.64 2.11
C PHE A 181 8.63 -2.39 1.97
N ASN A 182 9.45 -2.36 3.00
CA ASN A 182 10.74 -3.05 3.01
C ASN A 182 10.71 -4.21 3.99
N ASP A 183 11.04 -5.39 3.50
CA ASP A 183 11.14 -6.62 4.28
C ASP A 183 12.20 -6.49 5.38
N ILE A 184 11.78 -6.77 6.62
CA ILE A 184 12.64 -6.73 7.82
C ILE A 184 12.82 -8.11 8.45
N SER A 185 12.38 -9.18 7.80
CA SER A 185 12.40 -10.55 8.33
C SER A 185 13.81 -11.16 8.44
N THR A 186 14.86 -10.34 8.49
CA THR A 186 16.26 -10.76 8.56
C THR A 186 16.69 -11.36 9.91
N GLY A 187 15.75 -11.64 10.81
CA GLY A 187 16.07 -12.21 12.11
C GLY A 187 16.64 -13.64 12.02
N ILE A 188 17.77 -13.89 12.70
CA ILE A 188 18.30 -15.22 12.95
C ILE A 188 17.24 -15.96 13.80
N VAL A 189 16.44 -16.79 13.17
CA VAL A 189 15.52 -17.67 13.88
C VAL A 189 16.33 -18.90 14.30
N ASN A 190 16.50 -19.12 15.60
CA ASN A 190 17.05 -20.36 16.13
C ASN A 190 16.23 -21.54 15.59
N LYS A 191 16.86 -22.67 15.31
CA LYS A 191 16.20 -23.87 14.75
C LYS A 191 14.94 -24.33 15.49
N ASN A 192 14.80 -23.94 16.75
CA ASN A 192 13.63 -24.30 17.61
C ASN A 192 12.44 -23.33 17.47
N ASP A 193 12.56 -22.24 16.71
CA ASP A 193 11.52 -21.22 16.62
C ASP A 193 10.69 -21.28 15.33
N TYR A 194 10.98 -22.19 14.39
CA TYR A 194 10.19 -22.34 13.15
C TYR A 194 8.71 -22.67 13.42
N ALA A 195 8.42 -23.44 14.48
CA ALA A 195 7.05 -23.73 14.91
C ALA A 195 6.30 -22.48 15.42
N LYS A 196 7.01 -21.37 15.66
CA LYS A 196 6.47 -20.07 16.09
C LYS A 196 6.62 -19.00 15.01
N ALA A 197 7.04 -19.37 13.79
CA ALA A 197 7.19 -18.41 12.70
C ALA A 197 5.85 -17.72 12.43
N GLN A 198 5.88 -16.39 12.41
CA GLN A 198 4.71 -15.59 12.02
C GLN A 198 4.30 -16.00 10.60
N PRO A 199 2.99 -16.21 10.32
CA PRO A 199 2.51 -16.65 9.01
C PRO A 199 2.70 -15.58 7.91
N PHE A 200 3.03 -14.35 8.26
CA PHE A 200 3.23 -13.24 7.36
C PHE A 200 4.65 -12.70 7.42
N ILE A 201 5.18 -12.25 6.28
CA ILE A 201 6.40 -11.45 6.23
C ILE A 201 6.13 -10.10 6.89
N SER A 202 7.07 -9.63 7.71
CA SER A 202 6.99 -8.33 8.36
C SER A 202 7.73 -7.26 7.56
N PHE A 203 7.08 -6.13 7.36
CA PHE A 203 7.63 -5.00 6.61
C PHE A 203 7.74 -3.74 7.47
N THR A 204 8.69 -2.87 7.17
CA THR A 204 8.62 -1.46 7.51
C THR A 204 7.93 -0.71 6.38
N MET A 205 7.18 0.33 6.68
CA MET A 205 6.46 1.15 5.71
C MET A 205 6.99 2.59 5.72
N LYS A 206 7.29 3.12 4.54
CA LYS A 206 7.71 4.52 4.35
C LYS A 206 6.91 5.16 3.21
N PRO A 207 6.57 6.45 3.29
CA PRO A 207 5.98 7.15 2.15
C PRO A 207 6.92 7.05 0.93
N PHE A 208 6.34 6.71 -0.21
CA PHE A 208 7.07 6.65 -1.48
C PHE A 208 6.68 7.86 -2.33
N VAL A 209 7.64 8.74 -2.54
CA VAL A 209 7.47 9.94 -3.38
C VAL A 209 8.57 9.92 -4.42
N THR A 210 8.20 10.05 -5.70
CA THR A 210 9.16 10.10 -6.79
C THR A 210 8.67 11.01 -7.91
N ASN A 211 9.61 11.79 -8.47
CA ASN A 211 9.40 12.57 -9.70
C ASN A 211 9.92 11.80 -10.93
N ARG A 212 10.38 10.55 -10.76
CA ARG A 212 10.88 9.74 -11.87
C ARG A 212 9.73 9.30 -12.78
N MET A 213 9.87 9.61 -14.06
CA MET A 213 9.00 9.17 -15.15
C MET A 213 9.86 8.49 -16.21
N PHE A 214 9.25 7.67 -17.07
CA PHE A 214 9.98 7.00 -18.15
C PHE A 214 10.75 7.97 -19.06
N LYS A 215 10.21 9.16 -19.32
CA LYS A 215 10.89 10.23 -20.06
C LYS A 215 12.21 10.68 -19.45
N ASN A 216 12.43 10.43 -18.15
CA ASN A 216 13.67 10.80 -17.45
C ASN A 216 14.71 9.65 -17.40
N VAL A 217 14.36 8.47 -17.91
CA VAL A 217 15.25 7.30 -17.97
C VAL A 217 15.61 7.03 -19.42
N ILE A 218 16.78 7.50 -19.79
CA ILE A 218 17.28 7.42 -21.17
C ILE A 218 17.75 5.99 -21.46
N GLY A 219 17.42 5.49 -22.64
CA GLY A 219 17.80 4.16 -23.13
C GLY A 219 16.65 3.46 -23.82
N ILE A 220 17.00 2.50 -24.68
CA ILE A 220 16.03 1.70 -25.47
C ILE A 220 15.23 0.79 -24.52
N GLU A 221 15.87 0.26 -23.49
CA GLU A 221 15.29 -0.63 -22.49
C GLU A 221 14.17 0.05 -21.74
N SER A 222 14.37 1.31 -21.35
CA SER A 222 13.33 2.11 -20.68
C SER A 222 12.10 2.31 -21.57
N LYS A 223 12.31 2.65 -22.84
CA LYS A 223 11.23 2.83 -23.83
C LYS A 223 10.46 1.53 -24.08
N LEU A 224 11.17 0.39 -24.09
CA LEU A 224 10.57 -0.94 -24.25
C LEU A 224 9.70 -1.31 -23.04
N ILE A 225 10.23 -1.07 -21.83
CA ILE A 225 9.49 -1.32 -20.58
C ILE A 225 8.26 -0.42 -20.50
N GLU A 226 8.40 0.87 -20.81
CA GLU A 226 7.28 1.82 -20.85
C GLU A 226 6.15 1.34 -21.75
N LYS A 227 6.51 0.92 -22.98
CA LYS A 227 5.54 0.36 -23.94
C LYS A 227 4.82 -0.87 -23.38
N ARG A 228 5.55 -1.78 -22.71
CA ARG A 228 4.98 -3.00 -22.13
C ARG A 228 4.09 -2.69 -20.93
N VAL A 229 4.51 -1.80 -20.04
CA VAL A 229 3.74 -1.34 -18.87
C VAL A 229 2.45 -0.65 -19.29
N ASN A 230 2.53 0.24 -20.28
CA ASN A 230 1.36 0.93 -20.83
C ASN A 230 0.38 -0.04 -21.51
N PHE A 231 0.88 -1.05 -22.23
CA PHE A 231 0.05 -2.10 -22.79
C PHE A 231 -0.67 -2.89 -21.70
N PHE A 232 0.07 -3.34 -20.68
CA PHE A 232 -0.48 -4.06 -19.53
C PHE A 232 -1.56 -3.23 -18.81
N LYS A 233 -1.29 -1.95 -18.54
CA LYS A 233 -2.22 -1.03 -17.86
C LYS A 233 -3.57 -0.89 -18.59
N LYS A 234 -3.54 -0.81 -19.95
CA LYS A 234 -4.70 -0.43 -20.74
C LYS A 234 -5.50 -1.63 -21.32
N ASN A 235 -4.90 -2.82 -21.36
CA ASN A 235 -5.44 -3.91 -22.19
C ASN A 235 -5.84 -5.16 -21.37
N LYS A 236 -6.34 -5.01 -20.13
CA LYS A 236 -6.79 -6.15 -19.32
C LYS A 236 -7.73 -7.07 -20.10
N LYS A 237 -8.74 -6.50 -20.78
CA LYS A 237 -9.71 -7.26 -21.57
C LYS A 237 -9.04 -8.11 -22.68
N TRP A 238 -7.97 -7.61 -23.30
CA TRP A 238 -7.22 -8.36 -24.30
C TRP A 238 -6.60 -9.65 -23.72
N TYR A 239 -6.08 -9.58 -22.47
CA TYR A 239 -5.56 -10.76 -21.77
C TYR A 239 -6.67 -11.77 -21.51
N ASP A 240 -7.81 -11.29 -21.00
CA ASP A 240 -8.98 -12.12 -20.71
C ASP A 240 -9.51 -12.79 -22.00
N ASP A 241 -9.65 -12.04 -23.10
CA ASP A 241 -10.13 -12.55 -24.40
C ASP A 241 -9.16 -13.56 -25.03
N LYS A 242 -7.87 -13.50 -24.72
CA LYS A 242 -6.85 -14.42 -25.25
C LYS A 242 -6.56 -15.60 -24.32
N GLY A 243 -7.15 -15.65 -23.15
CA GLY A 243 -6.85 -16.67 -22.14
C GLY A 243 -5.39 -16.63 -21.65
N ILE A 244 -4.78 -15.44 -21.67
CA ILE A 244 -3.40 -15.23 -21.19
C ILE A 244 -3.48 -14.67 -19.77
N PRO A 245 -2.71 -15.20 -18.81
CA PRO A 245 -2.68 -14.67 -17.45
C PRO A 245 -2.37 -13.17 -17.41
N TYR A 246 -3.23 -12.39 -16.73
CA TYR A 246 -3.03 -10.95 -16.60
C TYR A 246 -1.97 -10.64 -15.54
N THR A 247 -0.70 -10.91 -15.88
CA THR A 247 0.48 -10.67 -15.03
C THR A 247 1.56 -9.98 -15.84
N LEU A 248 2.50 -9.33 -15.14
CA LEU A 248 3.67 -8.69 -15.74
C LEU A 248 4.92 -9.03 -14.93
N GLY A 249 5.83 -9.77 -15.52
CA GLY A 249 7.14 -10.09 -14.97
C GLY A 249 8.25 -9.38 -15.72
N LEU A 250 9.09 -8.62 -15.02
CA LEU A 250 10.23 -7.88 -15.57
C LEU A 250 11.52 -8.36 -14.90
N LEU A 251 12.54 -8.69 -15.70
CA LEU A 251 13.89 -8.90 -15.24
C LEU A 251 14.78 -7.78 -15.79
N LEU A 252 15.35 -6.98 -14.88
CA LEU A 252 16.24 -5.88 -15.18
C LEU A 252 17.66 -6.30 -14.81
N SER A 253 18.50 -6.50 -15.81
CA SER A 253 19.90 -6.89 -15.62
C SER A 253 20.85 -5.79 -16.07
N GLY A 254 22.12 -5.86 -15.64
CA GLY A 254 23.16 -4.94 -16.10
C GLY A 254 23.96 -4.30 -14.97
N PRO A 255 24.98 -3.49 -15.31
CA PRO A 255 25.92 -2.94 -14.35
C PRO A 255 25.24 -2.00 -13.34
N PRO A 256 25.86 -1.80 -12.16
CA PRO A 256 25.43 -0.77 -11.22
C PRO A 256 25.47 0.59 -11.90
N GLY A 257 24.48 1.45 -11.56
CA GLY A 257 24.36 2.77 -12.19
C GLY A 257 23.72 2.78 -13.59
N GLY A 258 23.30 1.62 -14.13
CA GLY A 258 22.65 1.51 -15.45
C GLY A 258 21.20 2.00 -15.52
N GLY A 259 20.54 2.29 -14.39
CA GLY A 259 19.17 2.80 -14.38
C GLY A 259 18.09 1.82 -13.86
N LYS A 260 18.44 0.60 -13.45
CA LYS A 260 17.50 -0.45 -12.96
C LYS A 260 16.53 0.06 -11.89
N THR A 261 17.07 0.59 -10.78
CA THR A 261 16.26 1.12 -9.68
C THR A 261 15.44 2.35 -10.09
N SER A 262 15.94 3.19 -11.00
CA SER A 262 15.19 4.32 -11.56
C SER A 262 13.97 3.83 -12.34
N THR A 263 14.11 2.76 -13.10
CA THR A 263 13.02 2.12 -13.85
C THR A 263 11.95 1.54 -12.93
N ILE A 264 12.34 0.89 -11.81
CA ILE A 264 11.36 0.45 -10.79
C ILE A 264 10.48 1.61 -10.32
N LYS A 265 11.12 2.77 -10.03
CA LYS A 265 10.40 3.97 -9.59
C LYS A 265 9.46 4.50 -10.69
N CYS A 266 9.86 4.45 -11.96
CA CYS A 266 9.01 4.82 -13.08
C CYS A 266 7.79 3.90 -13.22
N VAL A 267 7.98 2.58 -13.10
CA VAL A 267 6.88 1.62 -13.14
C VAL A 267 5.90 1.86 -12.00
N ALA A 268 6.41 2.10 -10.79
CA ALA A 268 5.56 2.35 -9.62
C ALA A 268 4.73 3.64 -9.78
N ASN A 269 5.35 4.69 -10.30
CA ASN A 269 4.69 5.96 -10.59
C ASN A 269 3.63 5.81 -11.69
N GLU A 270 3.98 5.18 -12.84
CA GLU A 270 3.08 4.99 -13.98
C GLU A 270 1.87 4.11 -13.62
N MET A 271 2.08 3.06 -12.84
CA MET A 271 1.03 2.14 -12.42
C MET A 271 0.26 2.63 -11.20
N ASN A 272 0.74 3.67 -10.50
CA ASN A 272 0.20 4.18 -9.24
C ASN A 272 0.04 3.05 -8.20
N ARG A 273 1.12 2.28 -7.94
CA ARG A 273 1.11 1.12 -7.04
C ARG A 273 2.19 1.20 -5.98
N HIS A 274 1.91 0.61 -4.83
CA HIS A 274 2.87 0.44 -3.75
C HIS A 274 4.01 -0.50 -4.15
N ILE A 275 5.20 -0.25 -3.63
CA ILE A 275 6.36 -1.13 -3.80
C ILE A 275 6.48 -2.04 -2.60
N ILE A 276 6.48 -3.35 -2.83
CA ILE A 276 6.75 -4.39 -1.83
C ILE A 276 8.13 -4.97 -2.13
N ASN A 277 9.14 -4.50 -1.41
CA ASN A 277 10.51 -4.97 -1.56
C ASN A 277 10.73 -6.22 -0.70
N ILE A 278 11.04 -7.33 -1.35
CA ILE A 278 11.14 -8.66 -0.75
C ILE A 278 12.60 -9.11 -0.80
N LYS A 279 13.07 -9.60 0.32
CA LYS A 279 14.40 -10.23 0.42
C LYS A 279 14.24 -11.74 0.46
N LEU A 280 14.84 -12.43 -0.51
CA LEU A 280 14.92 -13.87 -0.49
C LEU A 280 16.07 -14.30 0.44
N HIS A 281 15.76 -14.85 1.58
CA HIS A 281 16.73 -15.38 2.53
C HIS A 281 16.29 -16.75 3.08
N LYS A 282 17.24 -17.50 3.65
CA LYS A 282 17.03 -18.89 4.08
C LYS A 282 15.89 -19.10 5.10
N ASN A 283 15.47 -18.03 5.76
CA ASN A 283 14.45 -18.07 6.82
C ASN A 283 13.04 -17.77 6.30
N VAL A 284 12.88 -17.38 5.04
CA VAL A 284 11.54 -17.18 4.46
C VAL A 284 10.89 -18.54 4.26
N THR A 285 9.69 -18.68 4.78
CA THR A 285 8.92 -19.92 4.66
C THR A 285 8.02 -19.90 3.42
N ARG A 286 7.63 -21.10 2.99
CA ARG A 286 6.63 -21.29 1.93
C ARG A 286 5.32 -20.58 2.28
N THR A 287 4.80 -20.77 3.49
CA THR A 287 3.56 -20.18 3.99
C THR A 287 3.60 -18.64 3.97
N GLN A 288 4.73 -18.04 4.35
CA GLN A 288 4.90 -16.59 4.29
C GLN A 288 4.82 -16.06 2.87
N MET A 289 5.46 -16.75 1.90
CA MET A 289 5.41 -16.35 0.51
C MET A 289 4.02 -16.56 -0.10
N GLU A 290 3.37 -17.69 0.17
CA GLU A 290 1.99 -17.93 -0.28
C GLU A 290 1.04 -16.85 0.26
N ASN A 291 1.13 -16.51 1.54
CA ASN A 291 0.33 -15.43 2.12
C ASN A 291 0.63 -14.07 1.47
N LEU A 292 1.88 -13.77 1.16
CA LEU A 292 2.23 -12.50 0.51
C LEU A 292 1.65 -12.39 -0.90
N PHE A 293 1.58 -13.50 -1.65
CA PHE A 293 1.14 -13.48 -3.05
C PHE A 293 -0.36 -13.75 -3.24
N PHE A 294 -1.01 -14.44 -2.29
CA PHE A 294 -2.41 -14.83 -2.43
C PHE A 294 -3.35 -14.15 -1.42
N ASN A 295 -2.80 -13.37 -0.48
CA ASN A 295 -3.59 -12.66 0.52
C ASN A 295 -3.39 -11.14 0.39
N ASP A 296 -4.45 -10.38 0.58
CA ASP A 296 -4.40 -8.91 0.53
C ASP A 296 -3.78 -8.26 1.78
N ILE A 297 -3.46 -9.03 2.81
CA ILE A 297 -2.90 -8.52 4.06
C ILE A 297 -1.39 -8.31 3.95
N ILE A 298 -0.93 -7.13 4.34
CA ILE A 298 0.49 -6.78 4.55
C ILE A 298 0.70 -6.45 6.02
N ASN A 299 1.63 -7.17 6.65
CA ASN A 299 1.99 -6.95 8.05
C ASN A 299 3.12 -5.92 8.15
N VAL A 300 2.88 -4.82 8.87
CA VAL A 300 3.83 -3.72 9.05
C VAL A 300 4.24 -3.63 10.51
N VAL A 301 5.53 -3.54 10.76
CA VAL A 301 6.08 -3.32 12.10
C VAL A 301 6.72 -1.94 12.17
N GLN A 302 6.16 -1.07 13.01
CA GLN A 302 6.69 0.27 13.26
C GLN A 302 6.70 0.55 14.77
N ASN A 303 7.80 1.07 15.28
CA ASN A 303 7.97 1.42 16.70
C ASN A 303 7.63 0.26 17.66
N GLY A 304 7.96 -0.97 17.28
CA GLY A 304 7.68 -2.17 18.07
C GLY A 304 6.21 -2.63 18.04
N LYS A 305 5.36 -1.98 17.26
CA LYS A 305 3.96 -2.37 17.07
C LYS A 305 3.78 -3.00 15.70
N SER A 306 3.01 -4.11 15.67
CA SER A 306 2.60 -4.77 14.43
C SER A 306 1.21 -4.28 14.03
N GLU A 307 1.06 -3.87 12.78
CA GLU A 307 -0.19 -3.40 12.21
C GLU A 307 -0.43 -4.05 10.85
N GLN A 308 -1.67 -4.42 10.56
CA GLN A 308 -2.04 -5.02 9.29
C GLN A 308 -2.73 -4.00 8.38
N PHE A 309 -2.33 -4.03 7.10
CA PHE A 309 -2.92 -3.22 6.05
C PHE A 309 -3.50 -4.12 4.98
N ILE A 310 -4.70 -3.80 4.53
CA ILE A 310 -5.34 -4.49 3.40
C ILE A 310 -4.93 -3.75 2.12
N ILE A 311 -4.08 -4.38 1.32
CA ILE A 311 -3.59 -3.84 0.06
C ILE A 311 -3.83 -4.90 -1.01
N PRO A 312 -4.80 -4.72 -1.90
CA PRO A 312 -5.06 -5.67 -2.97
C PRO A 312 -3.83 -5.94 -3.84
N ILE A 313 -3.71 -7.15 -4.35
CA ILE A 313 -2.57 -7.59 -5.18
C ILE A 313 -2.36 -6.66 -6.38
N TYR A 314 -3.43 -6.19 -7.00
CA TYR A 314 -3.37 -5.27 -8.14
C TYR A 314 -2.91 -3.85 -7.78
N ASN A 315 -2.74 -3.53 -6.48
CA ASN A 315 -2.15 -2.28 -6.00
C ASN A 315 -0.68 -2.44 -5.57
N ARG A 316 -0.10 -3.64 -5.76
CA ARG A 316 1.28 -3.95 -5.38
C ARG A 316 2.17 -4.11 -6.60
N ILE A 317 3.45 -3.78 -6.41
CA ILE A 317 4.56 -4.20 -7.27
C ILE A 317 5.53 -4.95 -6.37
N TYR A 318 5.70 -6.23 -6.63
CA TYR A 318 6.68 -7.05 -5.92
C TYR A 318 8.06 -6.84 -6.52
N VAL A 319 9.00 -6.42 -5.70
CA VAL A 319 10.37 -6.13 -6.13
C VAL A 319 11.33 -7.04 -5.41
N PHE A 320 12.21 -7.67 -6.16
CA PHE A 320 13.34 -8.44 -5.68
C PHE A 320 14.62 -7.75 -6.18
N GLU A 321 15.19 -6.87 -5.34
CA GLU A 321 16.40 -6.15 -5.72
C GLU A 321 17.65 -6.99 -5.48
N ASP A 322 18.61 -6.89 -6.44
CA ASP A 322 19.94 -7.51 -6.40
C ASP A 322 19.90 -8.97 -5.93
N ILE A 323 19.10 -9.77 -6.65
CA ILE A 323 18.84 -11.17 -6.30
C ILE A 323 20.10 -12.04 -6.33
N ASP A 324 21.14 -11.60 -7.03
CA ASP A 324 22.48 -12.22 -7.06
C ASP A 324 23.30 -11.97 -5.79
N CYS A 325 22.99 -10.91 -5.03
CA CYS A 325 23.70 -10.56 -3.79
C CYS A 325 23.08 -11.21 -2.54
N GLN A 326 21.94 -11.87 -2.69
CA GLN A 326 21.24 -12.48 -1.57
C GLN A 326 21.86 -13.86 -1.27
N GLU A 327 22.06 -14.21 0.00
CA GLU A 327 22.72 -15.44 0.47
C GLU A 327 22.00 -16.75 0.10
N ASN A 328 21.22 -16.76 -0.99
CA ASN A 328 20.32 -17.86 -1.31
C ASN A 328 20.63 -18.56 -2.63
N ASP A 329 20.95 -19.85 -2.51
CA ASP A 329 20.97 -20.79 -3.63
C ASP A 329 19.56 -21.10 -4.22
N ILE A 330 18.50 -20.42 -3.73
CA ILE A 330 17.10 -20.74 -4.11
C ILE A 330 16.86 -20.48 -5.59
N ILE A 331 17.40 -19.39 -6.13
CA ILE A 331 17.16 -18.92 -7.50
C ILE A 331 18.39 -19.07 -8.42
N MET A 332 19.49 -19.60 -7.90
CA MET A 332 20.69 -19.84 -8.66
C MET A 332 20.59 -21.07 -9.55
N GLU A 333 21.27 -21.06 -10.71
CA GLU A 333 21.31 -22.19 -11.64
C GLU A 333 21.80 -23.45 -10.90
N ARG A 334 20.99 -24.51 -10.97
CA ARG A 334 21.36 -25.80 -10.39
C ARG A 334 22.56 -26.32 -11.13
N LYS A 335 23.69 -26.44 -10.46
CA LYS A 335 24.79 -27.25 -10.96
C LYS A 335 24.26 -28.68 -11.10
N GLU A 336 24.21 -29.22 -12.30
CA GLU A 336 23.71 -30.49 -12.80
C GLU A 336 22.97 -31.40 -11.80
N PRO A 337 21.93 -32.13 -12.20
CA PRO A 337 21.22 -33.05 -11.31
C PRO A 337 22.28 -33.97 -10.72
N PHE A 338 22.51 -33.87 -9.42
CA PHE A 338 23.27 -34.83 -8.67
C PHE A 338 22.60 -36.19 -8.91
N ILE A 339 23.17 -36.99 -9.83
CA ILE A 339 22.82 -38.38 -9.94
C ILE A 339 23.22 -38.93 -8.58
N MET A 340 22.23 -39.16 -7.71
CA MET A 340 22.42 -39.97 -6.54
C MET A 340 22.85 -41.34 -7.04
N LEU A 341 24.14 -41.54 -7.20
CA LEU A 341 24.73 -42.86 -7.13
C LEU A 341 24.36 -43.36 -5.74
N GLU A 342 23.42 -44.28 -5.71
CA GLU A 342 23.12 -45.13 -4.55
C GLU A 342 24.45 -45.73 -4.07
N LYS A 343 25.14 -45.05 -3.16
CA LYS A 343 26.07 -45.72 -2.26
C LYS A 343 25.21 -46.37 -1.22
N SER A 344 24.85 -47.64 -1.53
CA SER A 344 24.49 -48.63 -0.56
C SER A 344 25.49 -48.63 0.59
N GLY A 345 25.09 -48.18 1.74
CA GLY A 345 25.93 -48.21 2.95
C GLY A 345 25.25 -47.47 4.10
N ALA A 346 24.39 -48.21 4.77
CA ALA A 346 24.01 -48.10 6.19
C ALA A 346 24.01 -46.75 6.91
N ASN A 347 22.85 -46.40 7.43
CA ASN A 347 22.62 -45.55 8.61
C ASN A 347 22.84 -44.07 8.49
N ASP A 348 22.02 -43.41 7.66
CA ASP A 348 21.48 -42.11 8.01
C ASP A 348 19.97 -42.13 7.69
N LEU A 349 19.18 -42.60 8.65
CA LEU A 349 17.79 -42.21 8.76
C LEU A 349 17.80 -40.68 8.93
N GLN A 350 17.86 -39.94 7.81
CA GLN A 350 17.41 -38.58 7.82
C GLN A 350 15.95 -38.65 8.23
N LYS A 351 15.73 -38.46 9.54
CA LYS A 351 14.41 -38.12 10.06
C LYS A 351 13.88 -37.03 9.14
N ASP A 352 12.73 -37.32 8.55
CA ASP A 352 11.89 -36.29 7.91
C ASP A 352 11.64 -35.23 8.98
N ASP A 353 12.52 -34.22 8.98
CA ASP A 353 12.38 -33.07 9.86
C ASP A 353 11.21 -32.26 9.27
N PRO A 354 10.05 -32.18 9.95
CA PRO A 354 8.90 -31.43 9.44
C PRO A 354 9.26 -29.99 9.04
N LEU A 355 10.40 -29.50 9.55
CA LEU A 355 10.93 -28.16 9.31
C LEU A 355 11.55 -28.00 7.92
N THR A 356 11.99 -29.07 7.24
CA THR A 356 12.56 -28.98 5.89
C THR A 356 11.48 -28.71 4.84
N ASN A 357 10.22 -29.10 5.08
CA ASN A 357 9.09 -28.87 4.18
C ASN A 357 8.55 -27.44 4.21
N GLU A 358 8.89 -26.64 5.21
CA GLU A 358 8.43 -25.24 5.31
C GLU A 358 9.38 -24.24 4.67
N ARG A 359 10.60 -24.61 4.33
CA ARG A 359 11.57 -23.71 3.68
C ARG A 359 11.13 -23.40 2.26
N LEU A 360 11.29 -22.12 1.87
CA LEU A 360 11.07 -21.72 0.51
C LEU A 360 12.08 -22.40 -0.42
N SER A 361 11.56 -23.16 -1.38
CA SER A 361 12.36 -23.78 -2.46
C SER A 361 12.08 -23.08 -3.78
N LEU A 362 12.98 -23.25 -4.76
CA LEU A 362 12.76 -22.77 -6.13
C LEU A 362 11.43 -23.32 -6.68
N SER A 363 11.17 -24.61 -6.51
CA SER A 363 9.91 -25.22 -6.97
C SER A 363 8.67 -24.56 -6.37
N CYS A 364 8.71 -24.20 -5.09
CA CYS A 364 7.64 -23.47 -4.44
C CYS A 364 7.46 -22.07 -5.03
N LEU A 365 8.56 -21.32 -5.20
CA LEU A 365 8.54 -19.99 -5.82
C LEU A 365 7.98 -20.06 -7.25
N LEU A 366 8.41 -21.04 -8.05
CA LEU A 366 7.91 -21.23 -9.41
C LEU A 366 6.40 -21.53 -9.44
N ASN A 367 5.89 -22.30 -8.47
CA ASN A 367 4.44 -22.57 -8.35
C ASN A 367 3.64 -21.34 -7.91
N ILE A 368 4.23 -20.45 -7.09
CA ILE A 368 3.61 -19.18 -6.72
C ILE A 368 3.54 -18.25 -7.94
N LEU A 369 4.57 -18.27 -8.79
CA LEU A 369 4.66 -17.39 -9.96
C LEU A 369 3.79 -17.87 -11.13
N ASP A 370 3.69 -19.18 -11.34
CA ASP A 370 3.05 -19.76 -12.52
C ASP A 370 2.42 -21.12 -12.17
N GLY A 371 1.62 -21.15 -11.11
CA GLY A 371 0.86 -22.31 -10.66
C GLY A 371 -0.60 -22.23 -11.04
N ILE A 372 -1.40 -23.17 -10.48
CA ILE A 372 -2.85 -23.24 -10.75
C ILE A 372 -3.60 -22.01 -10.20
N LEU A 373 -3.12 -21.44 -9.10
CA LEU A 373 -3.69 -20.22 -8.50
C LEU A 373 -3.14 -18.99 -9.22
N GLU A 374 -4.01 -18.30 -9.92
CA GLU A 374 -3.65 -17.07 -10.61
C GLU A 374 -3.78 -15.84 -9.70
N THR A 375 -2.95 -14.85 -9.94
CA THR A 375 -2.98 -13.55 -9.27
C THR A 375 -3.14 -12.43 -10.30
N PRO A 376 -4.36 -12.21 -10.82
CA PRO A 376 -4.59 -11.24 -11.88
C PRO A 376 -4.16 -9.83 -11.47
N GLY A 377 -3.46 -9.15 -12.35
CA GLY A 377 -2.94 -7.81 -12.11
C GLY A 377 -1.60 -7.76 -11.38
N ARG A 378 -0.98 -8.89 -11.07
CA ARG A 378 0.34 -8.96 -10.43
C ARG A 378 1.42 -8.35 -11.29
N ILE A 379 2.29 -7.54 -10.66
CA ILE A 379 3.53 -7.05 -11.26
C ILE A 379 4.71 -7.51 -10.41
N ILE A 380 5.71 -8.13 -11.05
CA ILE A 380 6.95 -8.54 -10.42
C ILE A 380 8.11 -7.89 -11.16
N ILE A 381 9.06 -7.33 -10.42
CA ILE A 381 10.29 -6.79 -10.96
C ILE A 381 11.46 -7.42 -10.22
N MET A 382 12.36 -8.05 -10.94
CA MET A 382 13.60 -8.60 -10.41
C MET A 382 14.78 -7.82 -10.95
N THR A 383 15.79 -7.54 -10.12
CA THR A 383 17.04 -6.93 -10.58
C THR A 383 18.23 -7.84 -10.28
N THR A 384 19.20 -7.87 -11.19
CA THR A 384 20.45 -8.60 -11.04
C THR A 384 21.58 -7.93 -11.81
N ASN A 385 22.80 -8.10 -11.33
CA ASN A 385 23.99 -7.74 -12.10
C ASN A 385 24.54 -8.95 -12.90
N PHE A 386 24.11 -10.16 -12.57
CA PHE A 386 24.60 -11.41 -13.16
C PHE A 386 23.45 -12.32 -13.62
N PRO A 387 22.74 -11.98 -14.73
CA PRO A 387 21.58 -12.73 -15.19
C PRO A 387 21.88 -14.21 -15.52
N LYS A 388 23.12 -14.52 -15.87
CA LYS A 388 23.58 -15.90 -16.20
C LYS A 388 23.57 -16.84 -15.00
N LEU A 389 23.55 -16.31 -13.77
CA LEU A 389 23.53 -17.13 -12.56
C LEU A 389 22.11 -17.60 -12.19
N LEU A 390 21.08 -17.04 -12.80
CA LEU A 390 19.69 -17.36 -12.49
C LEU A 390 19.26 -18.68 -13.14
N ASP A 391 18.47 -19.45 -12.41
CA ASP A 391 17.88 -20.69 -12.94
C ASP A 391 16.97 -20.36 -14.13
N LYS A 392 17.16 -21.08 -15.24
CA LYS A 392 16.42 -20.90 -16.49
C LYS A 392 14.90 -21.10 -16.32
N ALA A 393 14.49 -21.89 -15.33
CA ALA A 393 13.08 -22.07 -15.03
C ALA A 393 12.40 -20.78 -14.55
N LEU A 394 13.15 -19.89 -13.90
CA LEU A 394 12.63 -18.59 -13.46
C LEU A 394 12.33 -17.65 -14.65
N ILE A 395 13.17 -17.75 -15.70
CA ILE A 395 13.17 -16.85 -16.87
C ILE A 395 12.27 -17.41 -17.99
N ARG A 396 11.09 -17.91 -17.65
CA ARG A 396 10.14 -18.42 -18.65
C ARG A 396 8.95 -17.45 -18.82
N PRO A 397 8.36 -17.37 -20.03
CA PRO A 397 7.09 -16.66 -20.24
C PRO A 397 6.03 -17.11 -19.24
N GLY A 398 5.21 -16.17 -18.75
CA GLY A 398 4.27 -16.38 -17.65
C GLY A 398 4.85 -16.13 -16.26
N ARG A 399 6.19 -16.11 -16.12
CA ARG A 399 6.93 -15.72 -14.90
C ARG A 399 7.65 -14.41 -15.09
N ILE A 400 8.54 -14.38 -16.09
CA ILE A 400 9.24 -13.17 -16.56
C ILE A 400 8.87 -12.99 -18.05
N ASP A 401 8.11 -11.95 -18.34
CA ASP A 401 7.60 -11.67 -19.68
C ASP A 401 8.54 -10.81 -20.50
N LEU A 402 9.40 -10.03 -19.83
CA LEU A 402 10.32 -9.13 -20.47
C LEU A 402 11.65 -9.09 -19.70
N ILE A 403 12.72 -9.36 -20.44
CA ILE A 403 14.11 -9.27 -19.95
C ILE A 403 14.75 -8.05 -20.60
N CYS A 404 15.23 -7.12 -19.77
CA CYS A 404 15.94 -5.93 -20.24
C CYS A 404 17.33 -5.88 -19.66
N GLU A 405 18.32 -5.82 -20.54
CA GLU A 405 19.72 -5.70 -20.17
C GLU A 405 20.18 -4.25 -20.31
N PHE A 406 20.23 -3.56 -19.18
CA PHE A 406 20.77 -2.21 -19.10
C PHE A 406 22.27 -2.25 -19.34
N THR A 407 22.74 -1.45 -20.29
CA THR A 407 24.16 -1.36 -20.63
C THR A 407 24.76 -0.04 -20.15
N LYS A 408 26.04 0.11 -20.32
CA LYS A 408 26.66 1.44 -20.33
C LYS A 408 26.18 2.19 -21.55
N CYS A 409 26.37 3.50 -21.58
CA CYS A 409 25.79 4.38 -22.58
C CYS A 409 26.39 4.17 -23.98
N THR A 410 25.52 4.23 -24.98
CA THR A 410 25.86 4.42 -26.38
C THR A 410 26.06 5.91 -26.66
N ASN A 411 26.66 6.25 -27.80
CA ASN A 411 26.85 7.65 -28.21
C ASN A 411 25.52 8.40 -28.34
N ASN A 412 24.47 7.74 -28.85
CA ASN A 412 23.13 8.31 -28.89
C ASN A 412 22.56 8.61 -27.49
N MET A 413 22.81 7.75 -26.52
CA MET A 413 22.40 8.01 -25.14
C MET A 413 23.16 9.20 -24.53
N LEU A 414 24.45 9.35 -24.82
CA LEU A 414 25.24 10.51 -24.38
C LEU A 414 24.61 11.83 -24.88
N ILE A 415 24.29 11.89 -26.16
CA ILE A 415 23.62 13.03 -26.77
C ILE A 415 22.29 13.31 -26.07
N GLU A 416 21.42 12.28 -25.93
CA GLU A 416 20.11 12.41 -25.29
C GLU A 416 20.23 12.86 -23.81
N PHE A 417 21.27 12.43 -23.07
CA PHE A 417 21.55 12.85 -21.70
C PHE A 417 21.93 14.33 -21.64
N ILE A 418 22.83 14.79 -22.50
CA ILE A 418 23.29 16.20 -22.51
C ILE A 418 22.15 17.12 -22.93
N GLU A 419 21.45 16.79 -24.01
CA GLU A 419 20.31 17.57 -24.51
C GLU A 419 19.18 17.68 -23.48
N SER A 420 18.84 16.55 -22.84
CA SER A 420 17.81 16.52 -21.82
C SER A 420 18.18 17.24 -20.54
N PHE A 421 19.48 17.29 -20.18
CA PHE A 421 19.95 17.93 -18.96
C PHE A 421 20.02 19.46 -19.10
N HIS A 422 20.47 19.93 -20.25
CA HIS A 422 20.64 21.36 -20.52
C HIS A 422 19.47 22.00 -21.27
N ASP A 423 18.44 21.22 -21.61
CA ASP A 423 17.27 21.66 -22.40
C ASP A 423 17.69 22.34 -23.73
N ILE A 424 18.65 21.75 -24.44
CA ILE A 424 19.21 22.29 -25.71
C ILE A 424 19.25 21.19 -26.77
N SER A 425 19.47 21.62 -28.02
CA SER A 425 19.94 20.72 -29.10
C SER A 425 21.43 20.97 -29.32
N ILE A 426 22.21 19.89 -29.28
CA ILE A 426 23.66 19.95 -29.41
C ILE A 426 24.04 20.28 -30.87
N PRO A 427 24.99 21.24 -31.11
CA PRO A 427 25.53 21.50 -32.45
C PRO A 427 26.15 20.29 -33.10
N LEU A 428 26.03 20.15 -34.42
CA LEU A 428 26.54 19.02 -35.21
C LEU A 428 28.02 18.74 -34.94
N TYR A 429 28.82 19.76 -34.73
CA TYR A 429 30.25 19.63 -34.40
C TYR A 429 30.51 18.74 -33.15
N TYR A 430 29.73 18.92 -32.11
CA TYR A 430 29.87 18.10 -30.90
C TYR A 430 29.24 16.73 -31.06
N ILE A 431 28.17 16.60 -31.87
CA ILE A 431 27.59 15.28 -32.20
C ILE A 431 28.64 14.42 -32.93
N GLU A 432 29.39 14.98 -33.85
CA GLU A 432 30.46 14.26 -34.56
C GLU A 432 31.58 13.82 -33.59
N GLN A 433 31.95 14.67 -32.66
CA GLN A 433 32.94 14.31 -31.63
C GLN A 433 32.44 13.17 -30.73
N ILE A 434 31.20 13.22 -30.28
CA ILE A 434 30.61 12.17 -29.43
C ILE A 434 30.50 10.86 -30.21
N ASN A 435 30.11 10.90 -31.50
CA ASN A 435 29.98 9.69 -32.33
C ASN A 435 31.31 8.98 -32.61
N ASN A 436 32.41 9.70 -32.47
CA ASN A 436 33.76 9.11 -32.62
C ASN A 436 34.29 8.48 -31.31
N LEU A 437 33.54 8.58 -30.19
CA LEU A 437 33.95 7.95 -28.93
C LEU A 437 33.65 6.46 -28.92
N GLU A 438 34.42 5.73 -28.15
CA GLU A 438 34.18 4.31 -27.92
C GLU A 438 32.94 4.13 -27.02
N GLU A 439 31.96 3.39 -27.52
CA GLU A 439 30.68 3.14 -26.80
C GLU A 439 30.86 2.24 -25.57
N TYR A 440 29.92 2.25 -24.69
CA TYR A 440 29.83 1.39 -23.48
C TYR A 440 30.99 1.59 -22.47
N LYS A 441 31.59 2.76 -22.42
CA LYS A 441 32.63 3.09 -21.43
C LYS A 441 32.09 3.74 -20.16
N ILE A 442 30.99 4.47 -20.23
CA ILE A 442 30.44 5.28 -19.15
C ILE A 442 28.99 4.86 -18.84
N THR A 443 28.66 4.86 -17.56
CA THR A 443 27.29 4.53 -17.11
C THR A 443 26.41 5.78 -17.03
N PRO A 444 25.06 5.64 -17.08
CA PRO A 444 24.12 6.74 -16.84
C PRO A 444 24.38 7.53 -15.56
N ALA A 445 24.76 6.86 -14.49
CA ALA A 445 25.07 7.51 -13.22
C ALA A 445 26.33 8.36 -13.28
N GLU A 446 27.39 7.87 -13.96
CA GLU A 446 28.64 8.61 -14.15
C GLU A 446 28.42 9.85 -15.04
N ILE A 447 27.64 9.72 -16.12
CA ILE A 447 27.29 10.88 -16.96
C ILE A 447 26.52 11.92 -16.14
N THR A 448 25.49 11.49 -15.42
CA THR A 448 24.69 12.40 -14.58
C THR A 448 25.59 13.15 -13.60
N LYS A 449 26.60 12.50 -13.02
CA LYS A 449 27.57 13.15 -12.14
C LYS A 449 28.36 14.25 -12.88
N ILE A 450 28.91 13.95 -14.05
CA ILE A 450 29.68 14.93 -14.85
C ILE A 450 28.80 16.13 -15.27
N LEU A 451 27.55 15.86 -15.67
CA LEU A 451 26.61 16.92 -16.03
C LEU A 451 26.31 17.85 -14.84
N PHE A 452 26.19 17.30 -13.62
CA PHE A 452 26.02 18.13 -12.41
C PHE A 452 27.28 18.92 -12.04
N GLU A 453 28.48 18.40 -12.31
CA GLU A 453 29.73 19.14 -12.09
C GLU A 453 29.89 20.32 -13.08
N HIS A 454 29.25 20.26 -14.24
CA HIS A 454 29.28 21.26 -15.31
C HIS A 454 27.87 21.76 -15.71
N PHE A 455 27.00 21.94 -14.71
CA PHE A 455 25.58 22.30 -14.95
C PHE A 455 25.40 23.66 -15.66
N ASP A 456 26.41 24.50 -15.63
CA ASP A 456 26.42 25.87 -16.21
C ASP A 456 26.83 25.91 -17.69
N SER A 457 27.46 24.85 -18.23
CA SER A 457 27.93 24.82 -19.62
C SER A 457 27.95 23.40 -20.19
N TYR A 458 27.16 23.19 -21.23
CA TYR A 458 27.12 21.92 -21.94
C TYR A 458 28.44 21.65 -22.69
N GLU A 459 29.17 22.69 -23.15
CA GLU A 459 30.46 22.53 -23.81
C GLU A 459 31.48 21.92 -22.86
N LYS A 460 31.60 22.45 -21.64
CA LYS A 460 32.48 21.91 -20.59
C LYS A 460 32.09 20.50 -20.20
N ALA A 461 30.77 20.22 -20.13
CA ALA A 461 30.28 18.88 -19.84
C ALA A 461 30.69 17.88 -20.92
N ILE A 462 30.58 18.24 -22.20
CA ILE A 462 31.01 17.42 -23.34
C ILE A 462 32.52 17.16 -23.27
N GLU A 463 33.34 18.21 -23.07
CA GLU A 463 34.80 18.07 -22.94
C GLU A 463 35.17 17.11 -21.79
N ALA A 464 34.52 17.26 -20.64
CA ALA A 464 34.76 16.38 -19.48
C ALA A 464 34.35 14.92 -19.76
N ILE A 465 33.24 14.68 -20.47
CA ILE A 465 32.79 13.35 -20.88
C ILE A 465 33.84 12.72 -21.84
N ILE A 466 34.30 13.48 -22.82
CA ILE A 466 35.33 13.04 -23.78
C ILE A 466 36.62 12.66 -23.03
N GLN A 467 37.10 13.51 -22.12
CA GLN A 467 38.29 13.22 -21.31
C GLN A 467 38.09 11.96 -20.45
N TYR A 468 36.93 11.83 -19.80
CA TYR A 468 36.62 10.70 -18.93
C TYR A 468 36.64 9.38 -19.71
N ILE A 469 36.09 9.34 -20.91
CA ILE A 469 36.05 8.15 -21.77
C ILE A 469 37.47 7.82 -22.24
N ASN A 470 38.24 8.82 -22.69
CA ASN A 470 39.60 8.63 -23.16
C ASN A 470 40.61 8.15 -22.08
N ILE A 471 40.38 8.50 -20.82
CA ILE A 471 41.20 7.99 -19.69
C ILE A 471 40.87 6.52 -19.36
N LYS A 472 39.65 6.05 -19.68
CA LYS A 472 39.22 4.66 -19.43
C LYS A 472 39.60 3.69 -20.56
N ILE A 473 40.19 4.17 -21.64
CA ILE A 473 40.81 3.33 -22.69
C ILE A 473 42.17 2.87 -22.24
#